data_e79bd1ca2ea1e224dd1e258afb4750e3
#
_entry.id   e79bd1ca2ea1e224dd1e258afb4750e3
#
_cell.length_a   1.000
_cell.length_b   1.000
_cell.length_c   1.000
_cell.angle_alpha   90.00
_cell.angle_beta   90.00
_cell.angle_gamma   90.00
#
_symmetry.space_group_name_H-M   'P 1'
#
loop_
_entity.id
_entity.type
_entity.pdbx_description
1 polymer ?
#
loop_
_entity_poly.entity_id
_entity_poly.type
_entity_poly.pdbx_seq_one_letter_code
_entity_poly.pdbx_strand_id
1 'polypeptide(L)'
;MNIVFFGASPGKSSVSSNMLAVATFASVKYQMEVSVMQAQFNENRLEDCFMPISSLVCMKEDFAYYRREGIDEIIDNIRLGRGNNSFENALINVKSSRMFYLPSTSEISEELFERECEKEISKIVSITSKYNKPNFIDCRDCRGGLSRAFLENADLVVFNLEQGLHCIPKKIFEEKTFMEKSLFLIGRYDDNSRYNIRNIRRKYHIDESCIATIPYNIYFRDAVCEGKIIDYFSRNINCNRDNDNYNFICGVNGAVDMILGKVGIGDK
;
A
#
# COMPACT_ATOMS: atom_id res chain seq x y z
N MET A 1 -6.03 -9.54 -7.56
CA MET A 1 -5.15 -8.64 -8.30
C MET A 1 -4.24 -7.90 -7.32
N ASN A 2 -2.92 -8.11 -7.42
CA ASN A 2 -1.93 -7.61 -6.46
C ASN A 2 -1.22 -6.36 -7.01
N ILE A 3 -1.44 -5.22 -6.34
CA ILE A 3 -0.80 -3.93 -6.62
C ILE A 3 0.24 -3.70 -5.52
N VAL A 4 1.51 -3.86 -5.86
CA VAL A 4 2.60 -3.82 -4.88
C VAL A 4 3.23 -2.44 -4.82
N PHE A 5 3.23 -1.85 -3.64
CA PHE A 5 3.94 -0.60 -3.35
C PHE A 5 5.32 -0.90 -2.79
N PHE A 6 6.33 -0.40 -3.49
CA PHE A 6 7.73 -0.67 -3.18
C PHE A 6 8.57 0.61 -3.24
N GLY A 7 9.66 0.67 -2.48
CA GLY A 7 10.61 1.78 -2.52
C GLY A 7 12.05 1.34 -2.29
N ALA A 8 13.00 1.88 -3.06
CA ALA A 8 14.41 1.55 -2.90
C ALA A 8 15.07 2.20 -1.69
N SER A 9 14.42 3.19 -1.08
CA SER A 9 14.96 3.95 0.06
C SER A 9 14.01 3.85 1.25
N PRO A 10 14.18 2.84 2.12
CA PRO A 10 13.33 2.65 3.30
C PRO A 10 13.23 3.92 4.15
N GLY A 11 12.01 4.28 4.56
CA GLY A 11 11.72 5.46 5.37
C GLY A 11 11.74 6.82 4.65
N LYS A 12 12.25 6.90 3.40
CA LYS A 12 12.37 8.15 2.64
C LYS A 12 11.33 8.31 1.54
N SER A 13 10.87 7.23 0.93
CA SER A 13 9.99 7.24 -0.24
C SER A 13 8.50 7.19 0.09
N SER A 14 8.11 7.23 1.38
CA SER A 14 6.71 7.29 1.85
C SER A 14 5.82 6.15 1.33
N VAL A 15 6.34 4.94 1.17
CA VAL A 15 5.66 3.78 0.58
C VAL A 15 4.30 3.55 1.25
N SER A 16 4.28 3.27 2.56
CA SER A 16 3.05 2.98 3.32
C SER A 16 2.05 4.14 3.27
N SER A 17 2.52 5.39 3.44
CA SER A 17 1.65 6.57 3.41
C SER A 17 1.01 6.77 2.03
N ASN A 18 1.77 6.59 0.95
CA ASN A 18 1.25 6.71 -0.41
C ASN A 18 0.26 5.60 -0.73
N MET A 19 0.57 4.35 -0.34
CA MET A 19 -0.34 3.22 -0.51
C MET A 19 -1.66 3.46 0.23
N LEU A 20 -1.60 3.89 1.49
CA LEU A 20 -2.78 4.21 2.29
C LEU A 20 -3.60 5.34 1.68
N ALA A 21 -2.95 6.40 1.19
CA ALA A 21 -3.65 7.49 0.52
C ALA A 21 -4.41 7.00 -0.71
N VAL A 22 -3.75 6.22 -1.57
CA VAL A 22 -4.32 5.67 -2.81
C VAL A 22 -5.47 4.70 -2.50
N ALA A 23 -5.25 3.71 -1.64
CA ALA A 23 -6.24 2.68 -1.31
C ALA A 23 -7.48 3.30 -0.64
N THR A 24 -7.29 4.19 0.33
CA THR A 24 -8.39 4.86 1.03
C THR A 24 -9.17 5.77 0.08
N PHE A 25 -8.48 6.53 -0.76
CA PHE A 25 -9.13 7.39 -1.74
C PHE A 25 -9.97 6.58 -2.75
N ALA A 26 -9.43 5.48 -3.27
CA ALA A 26 -10.15 4.58 -4.17
C ALA A 26 -11.42 4.01 -3.50
N SER A 27 -11.32 3.60 -2.24
CA SER A 27 -12.45 3.10 -1.47
C SER A 27 -13.52 4.16 -1.23
N VAL A 28 -13.13 5.39 -0.84
CA VAL A 28 -14.08 6.45 -0.46
C VAL A 28 -14.68 7.12 -1.70
N LYS A 29 -13.85 7.50 -2.69
CA LYS A 29 -14.31 8.23 -3.87
C LYS A 29 -15.09 7.35 -4.86
N TYR A 30 -14.50 6.22 -5.21
CA TYR A 30 -15.07 5.33 -6.22
C TYR A 30 -15.96 4.25 -5.64
N GLN A 31 -16.19 4.25 -4.30
CA GLN A 31 -16.95 3.21 -3.60
C GLN A 31 -16.44 1.80 -3.96
N MET A 32 -15.14 1.71 -4.20
CA MET A 32 -14.48 0.47 -4.62
C MET A 32 -14.15 -0.39 -3.42
N GLU A 33 -14.42 -1.67 -3.53
CA GLU A 33 -13.97 -2.64 -2.56
C GLU A 33 -12.50 -2.97 -2.79
N VAL A 34 -11.67 -2.66 -1.81
CA VAL A 34 -10.22 -2.85 -1.87
C VAL A 34 -9.70 -3.52 -0.61
N SER A 35 -8.59 -4.23 -0.70
CA SER A 35 -7.87 -4.73 0.47
C SER A 35 -6.48 -4.11 0.57
N VAL A 36 -5.97 -4.02 1.79
CA VAL A 36 -4.61 -3.56 2.10
C VAL A 36 -3.92 -4.57 3.01
N MET A 37 -2.63 -4.80 2.79
CA MET A 37 -1.82 -5.68 3.63
C MET A 37 -0.35 -5.26 3.64
N GLN A 38 0.38 -5.71 4.68
CA GLN A 38 1.83 -5.62 4.75
C GLN A 38 2.45 -6.98 4.41
N ALA A 39 3.45 -6.99 3.53
CA ALA A 39 4.21 -8.18 3.15
C ALA A 39 5.54 -8.31 3.91
N GLN A 40 5.72 -7.56 4.98
CA GLN A 40 6.92 -7.52 5.80
C GLN A 40 6.56 -7.34 7.26
N PHE A 41 7.47 -7.74 8.14
CA PHE A 41 7.39 -7.37 9.55
C PHE A 41 7.53 -5.85 9.71
N ASN A 42 6.67 -5.26 10.51
CA ASN A 42 6.76 -3.85 10.90
C ASN A 42 6.19 -3.65 12.30
N GLU A 43 6.95 -2.97 13.16
CA GLU A 43 6.47 -2.58 14.50
C GLU A 43 5.29 -1.60 14.41
N ASN A 44 5.27 -0.74 13.38
CA ASN A 44 4.12 0.12 13.09
C ASN A 44 3.12 -0.64 12.21
N ARG A 45 2.05 -1.10 12.81
CA ARG A 45 1.02 -1.88 12.14
C ARG A 45 0.16 -1.00 11.25
N LEU A 46 -0.28 -1.57 10.13
CA LEU A 46 -1.12 -0.87 9.17
C LEU A 46 -2.48 -0.48 9.78
N GLU A 47 -3.01 -1.35 10.63
CA GLU A 47 -4.28 -1.15 11.34
C GLU A 47 -4.29 0.07 12.25
N ASP A 48 -3.14 0.51 12.75
CA ASP A 48 -3.02 1.72 13.59
C ASP A 48 -3.45 2.99 12.81
N CYS A 49 -3.42 2.95 11.48
CA CYS A 49 -3.84 4.06 10.62
C CYS A 49 -5.35 4.15 10.42
N PHE A 50 -6.09 3.09 10.72
CA PHE A 50 -7.54 2.99 10.48
C PHE A 50 -8.36 3.06 11.76
N MET A 51 -7.75 2.84 12.90
CA MET A 51 -8.44 2.77 14.19
C MET A 51 -7.87 3.78 15.18
N PRO A 52 -8.71 4.58 15.82
CA PRO A 52 -8.25 5.41 16.92
C PRO A 52 -7.58 4.58 18.03
N ILE A 53 -6.53 5.11 18.62
CA ILE A 53 -5.73 4.44 19.66
C ILE A 53 -6.59 3.87 20.80
N SER A 54 -7.66 4.59 21.20
CA SER A 54 -8.61 4.13 22.20
C SER A 54 -9.32 2.83 21.83
N SER A 55 -9.60 2.62 20.54
CA SER A 55 -10.25 1.40 20.05
C SER A 55 -9.28 0.23 19.95
N LEU A 56 -8.00 0.49 19.65
CA LEU A 56 -6.95 -0.53 19.60
C LEU A 56 -6.64 -1.11 20.99
N VAL A 57 -6.67 -0.30 22.03
CA VAL A 57 -6.44 -0.76 23.42
C VAL A 57 -7.54 -1.73 23.82
N CYS A 58 -8.82 -1.39 23.61
CA CYS A 58 -9.94 -2.26 23.97
C CYS A 58 -9.90 -3.60 23.19
N MET A 59 -9.56 -3.57 21.89
CA MET A 59 -9.46 -4.81 21.08
C MET A 59 -8.30 -5.72 21.51
N LYS A 60 -7.16 -5.14 21.88
CA LYS A 60 -5.99 -5.92 22.33
C LYS A 60 -6.24 -6.64 23.66
N GLU A 61 -7.03 -6.08 24.56
CA GLU A 61 -7.34 -6.71 25.85
C GLU A 61 -8.32 -7.87 25.73
N ASP A 62 -9.28 -7.82 24.80
CA ASP A 62 -10.33 -8.83 24.67
C ASP A 62 -9.97 -10.01 23.76
N PHE A 63 -9.10 -9.86 22.76
CA PHE A 63 -8.86 -10.84 21.70
C PHE A 63 -7.45 -11.42 21.61
N ALA A 64 -6.45 -10.85 22.27
CA ALA A 64 -5.04 -11.20 22.07
C ALA A 64 -4.66 -12.60 22.57
N TYR A 65 -5.50 -13.32 23.32
CA TYR A 65 -5.11 -14.55 23.97
C TYR A 65 -5.48 -15.85 23.24
N TYR A 66 -6.39 -15.83 22.26
CA TYR A 66 -6.98 -17.10 21.78
C TYR A 66 -7.08 -17.31 20.28
N ARG A 67 -6.79 -16.33 19.42
CA ARG A 67 -6.92 -16.51 17.98
C ARG A 67 -5.81 -15.80 17.21
N ARG A 68 -5.11 -16.57 16.38
CA ARG A 68 -4.23 -15.99 15.35
C ARG A 68 -5.12 -15.40 14.26
N GLU A 69 -4.87 -14.15 13.89
CA GLU A 69 -5.66 -13.39 12.91
C GLU A 69 -4.77 -12.97 11.75
N GLY A 70 -5.39 -12.56 10.64
CA GLY A 70 -4.70 -11.96 9.52
C GLY A 70 -3.74 -12.91 8.82
N ILE A 71 -2.49 -12.47 8.62
CA ILE A 71 -1.49 -13.29 7.93
C ILE A 71 -1.15 -14.58 8.68
N ASP A 72 -1.17 -14.56 10.00
CA ASP A 72 -0.89 -15.73 10.83
C ASP A 72 -2.00 -16.79 10.67
N GLU A 73 -3.27 -16.38 10.56
CA GLU A 73 -4.39 -17.26 10.27
C GLU A 73 -4.25 -17.89 8.88
N ILE A 74 -3.81 -17.13 7.89
CA ILE A 74 -3.57 -17.64 6.53
C ILE A 74 -2.49 -18.74 6.58
N ILE A 75 -1.39 -18.50 7.26
CA ILE A 75 -0.29 -19.48 7.41
C ILE A 75 -0.81 -20.77 8.07
N ASP A 76 -1.57 -20.64 9.15
CA ASP A 76 -2.13 -21.80 9.85
C ASP A 76 -3.13 -22.57 8.97
N ASN A 77 -4.01 -21.88 8.26
CA ASN A 77 -4.96 -22.51 7.34
C ASN A 77 -4.26 -23.25 6.18
N ILE A 78 -3.15 -22.71 5.67
CA ILE A 78 -2.33 -23.37 4.65
C ILE A 78 -1.74 -24.67 5.21
N ARG A 79 -1.17 -24.64 6.43
CA ARG A 79 -0.58 -25.79 7.10
C ARG A 79 -1.60 -26.88 7.41
N LEU A 80 -2.82 -26.50 7.71
CA LEU A 80 -3.93 -27.41 7.97
C LEU A 80 -4.63 -27.91 6.68
N GLY A 81 -4.15 -27.51 5.49
CA GLY A 81 -4.76 -27.89 4.23
C GLY A 81 -6.12 -27.21 3.94
N ARG A 82 -6.44 -26.12 4.65
CA ARG A 82 -7.71 -25.37 4.53
C ARG A 82 -7.59 -24.13 3.63
N GLY A 83 -6.74 -24.16 2.62
CA GLY A 83 -6.31 -22.97 1.85
C GLY A 83 -7.38 -22.29 0.96
N ASN A 84 -8.55 -22.88 0.73
CA ASN A 84 -9.58 -22.27 -0.11
C ASN A 84 -10.30 -21.14 0.65
N ASN A 85 -10.34 -19.93 0.06
CA ASN A 85 -10.94 -18.70 0.61
C ASN A 85 -10.32 -18.19 1.93
N SER A 86 -9.13 -18.66 2.30
CA SER A 86 -8.46 -18.24 3.55
C SER A 86 -8.15 -16.75 3.58
N PHE A 87 -7.85 -16.13 2.43
CA PHE A 87 -7.54 -14.70 2.35
C PHE A 87 -8.77 -13.84 2.67
N GLU A 88 -9.90 -14.06 1.98
CA GLU A 88 -11.12 -13.28 2.20
C GLU A 88 -11.63 -13.40 3.64
N ASN A 89 -11.53 -14.59 4.23
CA ASN A 89 -11.97 -14.84 5.60
C ASN A 89 -11.09 -14.16 6.66
N ALA A 90 -9.81 -13.95 6.35
CA ALA A 90 -8.86 -13.30 7.24
C ALA A 90 -8.89 -11.75 7.13
N LEU A 91 -9.64 -11.21 6.16
CA LEU A 91 -9.77 -9.75 5.98
C LEU A 91 -10.77 -9.17 6.98
N ILE A 92 -10.40 -8.02 7.55
CA ILE A 92 -11.25 -7.24 8.46
C ILE A 92 -11.72 -5.96 7.75
N ASN A 93 -13.02 -5.66 7.83
CA ASN A 93 -13.57 -4.44 7.26
C ASN A 93 -13.18 -3.20 8.07
N VAL A 94 -12.71 -2.16 7.40
CA VAL A 94 -12.48 -0.85 8.00
C VAL A 94 -13.83 -0.11 8.07
N LYS A 95 -14.27 0.21 9.29
CA LYS A 95 -15.56 0.86 9.57
C LYS A 95 -15.78 2.08 8.66
N SER A 96 -17.02 2.24 8.21
CA SER A 96 -17.46 3.36 7.36
C SER A 96 -16.76 3.46 6.00
N SER A 97 -16.24 2.36 5.49
CA SER A 97 -15.62 2.28 4.18
C SER A 97 -15.87 0.95 3.49
N ARG A 98 -15.46 0.84 2.22
CA ARG A 98 -15.38 -0.41 1.47
C ARG A 98 -13.95 -0.96 1.42
N MET A 99 -13.13 -0.55 2.37
CA MET A 99 -11.77 -1.03 2.51
C MET A 99 -11.71 -2.16 3.55
N PHE A 100 -10.90 -3.16 3.23
CA PHE A 100 -10.57 -4.27 4.11
C PHE A 100 -9.07 -4.24 4.38
N TYR A 101 -8.64 -4.74 5.51
CA TYR A 101 -7.23 -4.94 5.78
C TYR A 101 -6.96 -6.36 6.26
N LEU A 102 -5.78 -6.86 5.93
CA LEU A 102 -5.26 -8.07 6.52
C LEU A 102 -4.46 -7.68 7.76
N PRO A 103 -4.87 -8.11 8.98
CA PRO A 103 -4.10 -7.86 10.18
C PRO A 103 -2.65 -8.29 10.04
N SER A 104 -1.75 -7.48 10.57
CA SER A 104 -0.33 -7.76 10.61
C SER A 104 -0.03 -8.94 11.52
N THR A 105 1.17 -9.55 11.37
CA THR A 105 1.59 -10.66 12.22
C THR A 105 1.62 -10.29 13.70
N SER A 106 1.30 -11.26 14.55
CA SER A 106 1.47 -11.19 16.01
C SER A 106 2.89 -11.52 16.47
N GLU A 107 3.77 -11.96 15.56
CA GLU A 107 5.16 -12.27 15.88
C GLU A 107 5.90 -11.05 16.44
N ILE A 108 6.87 -11.30 17.30
CA ILE A 108 7.58 -10.26 18.06
C ILE A 108 8.86 -9.78 17.37
N SER A 109 9.28 -10.43 16.27
CA SER A 109 10.48 -10.05 15.52
C SER A 109 10.40 -10.41 14.06
N GLU A 110 11.17 -9.69 13.23
CA GLU A 110 11.31 -9.92 11.80
C GLU A 110 11.79 -11.36 11.50
N GLU A 111 12.74 -11.87 12.28
CA GLU A 111 13.29 -13.21 12.09
C GLU A 111 12.23 -14.31 12.30
N LEU A 112 11.39 -14.17 13.31
CA LEU A 112 10.30 -15.11 13.55
C LEU A 112 9.27 -15.05 12.42
N PHE A 113 8.87 -13.86 12.01
CA PHE A 113 7.93 -13.68 10.91
C PHE A 113 8.45 -14.28 9.60
N GLU A 114 9.69 -13.98 9.21
CA GLU A 114 10.30 -14.54 8.00
C GLU A 114 10.35 -16.07 8.04
N ARG A 115 10.72 -16.66 9.18
CA ARG A 115 10.74 -18.10 9.37
C ARG A 115 9.35 -18.74 9.26
N GLU A 116 8.31 -18.08 9.79
CA GLU A 116 6.92 -18.54 9.68
C GLU A 116 6.43 -18.50 8.22
N CYS A 117 6.79 -17.48 7.48
CA CYS A 117 6.41 -17.31 6.08
C CYS A 117 7.17 -18.25 5.14
N GLU A 118 8.46 -18.50 5.37
CA GLU A 118 9.43 -19.07 4.41
C GLU A 118 8.92 -20.27 3.62
N LYS A 119 8.29 -21.24 4.32
CA LYS A 119 7.76 -22.47 3.70
C LYS A 119 6.46 -22.29 2.94
N GLU A 120 5.74 -21.22 3.21
CA GLU A 120 4.37 -21.00 2.71
C GLU A 120 4.26 -19.84 1.71
N ILE A 121 5.39 -19.15 1.39
CA ILE A 121 5.43 -17.97 0.53
C ILE A 121 4.66 -18.17 -0.78
N SER A 122 4.95 -19.24 -1.51
CA SER A 122 4.31 -19.49 -2.80
C SER A 122 2.80 -19.69 -2.70
N LYS A 123 2.33 -20.30 -1.61
CA LYS A 123 0.91 -20.51 -1.35
C LYS A 123 0.22 -19.21 -0.93
N ILE A 124 0.87 -18.39 -0.08
CA ILE A 124 0.36 -17.07 0.31
C ILE A 124 0.16 -16.21 -0.95
N VAL A 125 1.18 -16.10 -1.81
CA VAL A 125 1.07 -15.37 -3.08
C VAL A 125 -0.02 -15.94 -3.98
N SER A 126 -0.12 -17.25 -4.11
CA SER A 126 -1.17 -17.91 -4.92
C SER A 126 -2.58 -17.62 -4.41
N ILE A 127 -2.79 -17.61 -3.09
CA ILE A 127 -4.09 -17.33 -2.47
C ILE A 127 -4.49 -15.86 -2.71
N THR A 128 -3.58 -14.91 -2.47
CA THR A 128 -3.84 -13.48 -2.70
C THR A 128 -4.06 -13.16 -4.17
N SER A 129 -3.38 -13.85 -5.10
CA SER A 129 -3.55 -13.65 -6.56
C SER A 129 -4.93 -14.12 -7.05
N LYS A 130 -5.59 -15.03 -6.35
CA LYS A 130 -6.98 -15.47 -6.67
C LYS A 130 -8.03 -14.47 -6.22
N TYR A 131 -7.66 -13.52 -5.36
CA TYR A 131 -8.56 -12.45 -4.94
C TYR A 131 -8.85 -11.53 -6.12
N ASN A 132 -10.11 -11.40 -6.49
CA ASN A 132 -10.56 -10.74 -7.71
C ASN A 132 -10.73 -9.21 -7.58
N LYS A 133 -10.44 -8.65 -6.40
CA LYS A 133 -10.48 -7.21 -6.13
C LYS A 133 -9.05 -6.65 -5.99
N PRO A 134 -8.88 -5.32 -6.09
CA PRO A 134 -7.57 -4.71 -5.86
C PRO A 134 -7.06 -4.99 -4.45
N ASN A 135 -5.88 -5.57 -4.36
CA ASN A 135 -5.16 -5.82 -3.13
C ASN A 135 -3.87 -4.97 -3.14
N PHE A 136 -3.84 -3.95 -2.31
CA PHE A 136 -2.71 -3.03 -2.17
C PHE A 136 -1.75 -3.59 -1.14
N ILE A 137 -0.51 -3.85 -1.55
CA ILE A 137 0.48 -4.56 -0.74
C ILE A 137 1.66 -3.64 -0.44
N ASP A 138 1.90 -3.40 0.85
CA ASP A 138 3.08 -2.67 1.32
C ASP A 138 4.28 -3.60 1.37
N CYS A 139 5.20 -3.43 0.42
CA CYS A 139 6.51 -4.07 0.35
C CYS A 139 7.60 -3.01 0.51
N ARG A 140 7.67 -2.35 1.65
CA ARG A 140 8.58 -1.21 1.91
C ARG A 140 9.98 -1.39 1.32
N ASP A 141 10.52 -2.61 1.36
CA ASP A 141 11.74 -3.02 0.68
C ASP A 141 11.66 -4.50 0.25
N CYS A 142 12.69 -5.00 -0.45
CA CYS A 142 12.72 -6.38 -0.96
C CYS A 142 13.69 -7.29 -0.18
N ARG A 143 13.95 -6.99 1.10
CA ARG A 143 14.86 -7.83 1.92
C ARG A 143 14.20 -9.12 2.34
N GLY A 144 12.93 -9.08 2.73
CA GLY A 144 12.17 -10.26 3.12
C GLY A 144 11.77 -11.15 1.95
N GLY A 145 11.68 -12.45 2.19
CA GLY A 145 11.30 -13.46 1.19
C GLY A 145 9.89 -13.25 0.66
N LEU A 146 8.93 -12.95 1.54
CA LEU A 146 7.54 -12.69 1.19
C LEU A 146 7.40 -11.42 0.33
N SER A 147 8.04 -10.31 0.72
CA SER A 147 8.05 -9.05 -0.05
C SER A 147 8.59 -9.24 -1.46
N ARG A 148 9.69 -10.00 -1.60
CA ARG A 148 10.28 -10.33 -2.90
C ARG A 148 9.32 -11.13 -3.76
N ALA A 149 8.69 -12.15 -3.21
CA ALA A 149 7.75 -12.98 -3.93
C ALA A 149 6.53 -12.19 -4.42
N PHE A 150 6.00 -11.27 -3.62
CA PHE A 150 4.93 -10.37 -4.07
C PHE A 150 5.39 -9.45 -5.19
N LEU A 151 6.60 -8.88 -5.11
CA LEU A 151 7.15 -8.01 -6.14
C LEU A 151 7.30 -8.74 -7.48
N GLU A 152 7.80 -9.98 -7.47
CA GLU A 152 7.96 -10.82 -8.66
C GLU A 152 6.62 -11.18 -9.32
N ASN A 153 5.59 -11.43 -8.51
CA ASN A 153 4.26 -11.87 -8.94
C ASN A 153 3.20 -10.75 -8.94
N ALA A 154 3.61 -9.48 -8.87
CA ALA A 154 2.69 -8.35 -8.91
C ALA A 154 2.04 -8.18 -10.29
N ASP A 155 0.75 -7.83 -10.31
CA ASP A 155 0.05 -7.37 -11.51
C ASP A 155 0.49 -5.94 -11.88
N LEU A 156 0.75 -5.10 -10.86
CA LEU A 156 1.32 -3.76 -11.00
C LEU A 156 2.28 -3.46 -9.85
N VAL A 157 3.42 -2.86 -10.16
CA VAL A 157 4.37 -2.33 -9.17
C VAL A 157 4.30 -0.81 -9.14
N VAL A 158 3.92 -0.23 -8.00
CA VAL A 158 3.98 1.20 -7.74
C VAL A 158 5.31 1.50 -7.06
N PHE A 159 6.27 1.98 -7.86
CA PHE A 159 7.61 2.27 -7.38
C PHE A 159 7.68 3.67 -6.75
N ASN A 160 7.78 3.72 -5.43
CA ASN A 160 7.81 4.97 -4.67
C ASN A 160 9.20 5.59 -4.67
N LEU A 161 9.27 6.83 -5.12
CA LEU A 161 10.50 7.59 -5.25
C LEU A 161 10.59 8.70 -4.20
N GLU A 162 11.80 8.95 -3.74
CA GLU A 162 12.16 10.21 -3.09
C GLU A 162 12.36 11.29 -4.14
N GLN A 163 11.87 12.50 -3.91
CA GLN A 163 12.13 13.63 -4.80
C GLN A 163 13.60 14.08 -4.72
N GLY A 164 14.43 13.68 -5.71
CA GLY A 164 15.84 13.98 -5.66
C GLY A 164 16.64 13.57 -6.90
N LEU A 165 17.94 13.81 -6.86
CA LEU A 165 18.84 13.59 -8.00
C LEU A 165 19.05 12.09 -8.32
N HIS A 166 19.03 11.23 -7.32
CA HIS A 166 19.30 9.79 -7.44
C HIS A 166 18.12 8.96 -6.95
N CYS A 167 16.91 9.37 -7.35
CA CYS A 167 15.70 8.75 -6.85
C CYS A 167 15.47 7.32 -7.35
N ILE A 168 16.08 6.92 -8.47
CA ILE A 168 15.90 5.59 -9.05
C ILE A 168 17.25 4.88 -9.17
N PRO A 169 17.41 3.68 -8.58
CA PRO A 169 18.60 2.85 -8.77
C PRO A 169 18.75 2.39 -10.22
N LYS A 170 19.95 2.48 -10.77
CA LYS A 170 20.23 2.12 -12.18
C LYS A 170 19.78 0.70 -12.54
N LYS A 171 19.97 -0.28 -11.67
CA LYS A 171 19.59 -1.69 -11.88
C LYS A 171 18.11 -1.89 -12.21
N ILE A 172 17.23 -1.04 -11.71
CA ILE A 172 15.78 -1.15 -11.96
C ILE A 172 15.44 -0.87 -13.43
N PHE A 173 16.18 0.04 -14.09
CA PHE A 173 15.97 0.32 -15.51
C PHE A 173 16.49 -0.78 -16.44
N GLU A 174 17.34 -1.65 -15.96
CA GLU A 174 17.93 -2.74 -16.76
C GLU A 174 16.97 -3.93 -16.91
N GLU A 175 15.95 -4.03 -16.03
CA GLU A 175 14.95 -5.10 -16.05
C GLU A 175 13.68 -4.67 -16.81
N LYS A 176 13.61 -4.94 -18.11
CA LYS A 176 12.46 -4.57 -18.96
C LYS A 176 11.12 -5.07 -18.43
N THR A 177 11.04 -6.31 -18.01
CA THR A 177 9.80 -6.91 -17.47
C THR A 177 9.30 -6.21 -16.21
N PHE A 178 10.20 -5.66 -15.40
CA PHE A 178 9.85 -4.85 -14.24
C PHE A 178 9.31 -3.48 -14.68
N MET A 179 9.96 -2.84 -15.63
CA MET A 179 9.55 -1.51 -16.13
C MET A 179 8.18 -1.53 -16.80
N GLU A 180 7.84 -2.58 -17.56
CA GLU A 180 6.55 -2.71 -18.25
C GLU A 180 5.35 -2.73 -17.29
N LYS A 181 5.52 -3.35 -16.11
CA LYS A 181 4.50 -3.41 -15.05
C LYS A 181 4.69 -2.39 -13.94
N SER A 182 5.49 -1.34 -14.15
CA SER A 182 5.79 -0.33 -13.13
C SER A 182 5.11 0.99 -13.39
N LEU A 183 4.70 1.63 -12.29
CA LEU A 183 4.30 3.02 -12.22
C LEU A 183 5.16 3.71 -11.16
N PHE A 184 5.66 4.90 -11.45
CA PHE A 184 6.47 5.67 -10.51
C PHE A 184 5.62 6.65 -9.73
N LEU A 185 5.82 6.73 -8.41
CA LEU A 185 5.07 7.63 -7.54
C LEU A 185 6.03 8.42 -6.65
N ILE A 186 6.05 9.75 -6.81
CA ILE A 186 6.84 10.63 -5.96
C ILE A 186 5.97 11.11 -4.82
N GLY A 187 6.26 10.65 -3.60
CA GLY A 187 5.60 11.14 -2.38
C GLY A 187 6.26 12.39 -1.82
N ARG A 188 5.55 13.11 -0.95
CA ARG A 188 5.99 14.39 -0.34
C ARG A 188 6.48 15.38 -1.39
N TYR A 189 5.82 15.39 -2.52
CA TYR A 189 6.23 16.17 -3.67
C TYR A 189 6.07 17.68 -3.43
N ASP A 190 7.09 18.45 -3.84
CA ASP A 190 7.10 19.91 -3.81
C ASP A 190 7.42 20.44 -5.22
N ASP A 191 6.46 21.16 -5.81
CA ASP A 191 6.59 21.75 -7.15
C ASP A 191 7.70 22.81 -7.26
N ASN A 192 8.07 23.44 -6.15
CA ASN A 192 9.12 24.48 -6.13
C ASN A 192 10.54 23.89 -6.19
N SER A 193 10.67 22.57 -6.06
CA SER A 193 11.98 21.92 -6.15
C SER A 193 12.51 21.94 -7.59
N ARG A 194 13.82 22.17 -7.73
CA ARG A 194 14.52 21.95 -9.02
C ARG A 194 14.41 20.50 -9.52
N TYR A 195 14.13 19.56 -8.64
CA TYR A 195 13.89 18.14 -8.95
C TYR A 195 12.40 17.86 -9.15
N ASN A 196 11.72 18.76 -9.89
CA ASN A 196 10.31 18.59 -10.23
C ASN A 196 10.10 17.40 -11.20
N ILE A 197 8.85 16.99 -11.35
CA ILE A 197 8.46 15.84 -12.17
C ILE A 197 8.98 15.93 -13.62
N ARG A 198 9.01 17.14 -14.23
CA ARG A 198 9.50 17.34 -15.60
C ARG A 198 10.99 17.00 -15.71
N ASN A 199 11.80 17.44 -14.74
CA ASN A 199 13.24 17.20 -14.72
C ASN A 199 13.55 15.72 -14.42
N ILE A 200 12.79 15.08 -13.53
CA ILE A 200 12.92 13.66 -13.24
C ILE A 200 12.57 12.83 -14.48
N ARG A 201 11.42 13.09 -15.12
CA ARG A 201 10.99 12.42 -16.36
C ARG A 201 12.06 12.49 -17.44
N ARG A 202 12.58 13.70 -17.71
CA ARG A 202 13.60 13.91 -18.74
C ARG A 202 14.90 13.18 -18.42
N LYS A 203 15.32 13.17 -17.16
CA LYS A 203 16.56 12.50 -16.73
C LYS A 203 16.49 10.98 -16.89
N TYR A 204 15.34 10.40 -16.54
CA TYR A 204 15.17 8.94 -16.50
C TYR A 204 14.36 8.39 -17.68
N HIS A 205 13.99 9.25 -18.65
CA HIS A 205 13.19 8.87 -19.83
C HIS A 205 11.87 8.18 -19.48
N ILE A 206 11.19 8.66 -18.41
CA ILE A 206 9.91 8.12 -17.96
C ILE A 206 8.76 8.79 -18.71
N ASP A 207 7.85 7.98 -19.27
CA ASP A 207 6.64 8.48 -19.89
C ASP A 207 5.71 9.17 -18.87
N GLU A 208 4.95 10.17 -19.33
CA GLU A 208 4.01 10.92 -18.48
C GLU A 208 2.94 10.03 -17.87
N SER A 209 2.46 9.07 -18.63
CA SER A 209 1.46 8.09 -18.20
C SER A 209 1.98 7.08 -17.16
N CYS A 210 3.28 7.10 -16.86
CA CYS A 210 3.92 6.16 -15.93
C CYS A 210 4.46 6.80 -14.66
N ILE A 211 4.16 8.09 -14.39
CA ILE A 211 4.65 8.78 -13.19
C ILE A 211 3.60 9.71 -12.62
N ALA A 212 3.33 9.59 -11.33
CA ALA A 212 2.44 10.45 -10.57
C ALA A 212 3.16 11.12 -9.38
N THR A 213 2.54 12.13 -8.81
CA THR A 213 3.04 12.83 -7.62
C THR A 213 1.95 12.97 -6.57
N ILE A 214 2.32 12.79 -5.30
CA ILE A 214 1.47 13.09 -4.16
C ILE A 214 2.19 14.15 -3.32
N PRO A 215 1.65 15.39 -3.23
CA PRO A 215 2.21 16.44 -2.41
C PRO A 215 2.23 16.08 -0.93
N TYR A 216 3.11 16.74 -0.16
CA TYR A 216 3.05 16.64 1.30
C TYR A 216 1.78 17.31 1.83
N ASN A 217 1.12 16.67 2.78
CA ASN A 217 -0.02 17.24 3.49
C ASN A 217 0.06 16.88 4.98
N ILE A 218 0.09 17.92 5.83
CA ILE A 218 0.22 17.76 7.28
C ILE A 218 -1.05 17.15 7.88
N TYR A 219 -2.24 17.55 7.40
CA TYR A 219 -3.52 17.06 7.93
C TYR A 219 -3.72 15.57 7.62
N PHE A 220 -3.29 15.12 6.45
CA PHE A 220 -3.28 13.69 6.12
C PHE A 220 -2.31 12.92 7.01
N ARG A 221 -1.10 13.44 7.22
CA ARG A 221 -0.12 12.81 8.12
C ARG A 221 -0.68 12.66 9.54
N ASP A 222 -1.31 13.71 10.06
CA ASP A 222 -1.90 13.69 11.39
C ASP A 222 -3.08 12.70 11.46
N ALA A 223 -3.93 12.65 10.42
CA ALA A 223 -5.00 11.66 10.31
C ALA A 223 -4.50 10.21 10.29
N VAL A 224 -3.37 9.94 9.63
CA VAL A 224 -2.69 8.63 9.68
C VAL A 224 -2.24 8.30 11.10
N CYS A 225 -1.60 9.25 11.81
CA CYS A 225 -1.16 9.04 13.19
C CYS A 225 -2.30 8.86 14.19
N GLU A 226 -3.47 9.44 13.90
CA GLU A 226 -4.65 9.37 14.77
C GLU A 226 -5.61 8.22 14.45
N GLY A 227 -5.31 7.41 13.41
CA GLY A 227 -6.20 6.35 12.95
C GLY A 227 -7.50 6.85 12.31
N LYS A 228 -7.47 8.03 11.66
CA LYS A 228 -8.66 8.74 11.13
C LYS A 228 -8.60 8.98 9.62
N ILE A 229 -7.89 8.16 8.87
CA ILE A 229 -7.71 8.40 7.42
C ILE A 229 -9.01 8.34 6.63
N ILE A 230 -9.97 7.49 7.04
CA ILE A 230 -11.29 7.42 6.39
C ILE A 230 -12.04 8.74 6.57
N ASP A 231 -12.08 9.27 7.80
CA ASP A 231 -12.73 10.55 8.09
C ASP A 231 -12.08 11.70 7.34
N TYR A 232 -10.75 11.69 7.23
CA TYR A 232 -10.01 12.69 6.47
C TYR A 232 -10.46 12.74 5.01
N PHE A 233 -10.46 11.61 4.31
CA PHE A 233 -10.88 11.58 2.92
C PHE A 233 -12.38 11.85 2.76
N SER A 234 -13.23 11.31 3.61
CA SER A 234 -14.68 11.56 3.55
C SER A 234 -15.03 13.04 3.61
N ARG A 235 -14.27 13.84 4.37
CA ARG A 235 -14.49 15.29 4.50
C ARG A 235 -13.85 16.11 3.37
N ASN A 236 -12.76 15.65 2.79
CA ASN A 236 -11.94 16.45 1.88
C ASN A 236 -12.02 16.05 0.40
N ILE A 237 -12.66 14.93 0.06
CA ILE A 237 -12.65 14.37 -1.30
C ILE A 237 -13.24 15.33 -2.35
N ASN A 238 -14.14 16.21 -1.96
CA ASN A 238 -14.78 17.21 -2.81
C ASN A 238 -14.35 18.65 -2.43
N CYS A 239 -13.18 18.83 -1.80
CA CYS A 239 -12.70 20.15 -1.43
C CYS A 239 -12.44 21.02 -2.67
N ASN A 240 -12.65 22.32 -2.55
CA ASN A 240 -12.41 23.32 -3.59
C ASN A 240 -10.95 23.83 -3.53
N ARG A 241 -10.59 24.68 -4.51
CA ARG A 241 -9.22 25.21 -4.67
C ARG A 241 -8.73 26.06 -3.50
N ASP A 242 -9.63 26.61 -2.71
CA ASP A 242 -9.28 27.48 -1.56
C ASP A 242 -8.96 26.66 -0.32
N ASN A 243 -9.16 25.34 -0.35
CA ASN A 243 -8.86 24.43 0.74
C ASN A 243 -7.40 23.99 0.73
N ASP A 244 -6.72 24.00 1.87
CA ASP A 244 -5.31 23.59 2.03
C ASP A 244 -5.06 22.13 1.58
N ASN A 245 -6.09 21.29 1.59
CA ASN A 245 -5.99 19.89 1.18
C ASN A 245 -6.12 19.70 -0.34
N TYR A 246 -6.56 20.72 -1.09
CA TYR A 246 -6.91 20.57 -2.51
C TYR A 246 -5.78 19.96 -3.35
N ASN A 247 -4.57 20.49 -3.25
CA ASN A 247 -3.43 20.01 -4.04
C ASN A 247 -3.09 18.54 -3.72
N PHE A 248 -3.17 18.17 -2.45
CA PHE A 248 -2.97 16.78 -2.02
C PHE A 248 -4.06 15.86 -2.60
N ILE A 249 -5.33 16.25 -2.48
CA ILE A 249 -6.47 15.49 -3.01
C ILE A 249 -6.36 15.32 -4.52
N CYS A 250 -5.99 16.36 -5.27
CA CYS A 250 -5.74 16.28 -6.71
C CYS A 250 -4.58 15.33 -7.05
N GLY A 251 -3.48 15.39 -6.29
CA GLY A 251 -2.34 14.50 -6.49
C GLY A 251 -2.70 13.03 -6.23
N VAL A 252 -3.41 12.75 -5.13
CA VAL A 252 -3.89 11.39 -4.83
C VAL A 252 -4.87 10.91 -5.90
N ASN A 253 -5.80 11.76 -6.33
CA ASN A 253 -6.74 11.41 -7.41
C ASN A 253 -6.01 11.02 -8.69
N GLY A 254 -5.05 11.84 -9.15
CA GLY A 254 -4.26 11.53 -10.34
C GLY A 254 -3.47 10.22 -10.22
N ALA A 255 -2.91 9.94 -9.04
CA ALA A 255 -2.22 8.69 -8.79
C ALA A 255 -3.18 7.47 -8.83
N VAL A 256 -4.38 7.60 -8.25
CA VAL A 256 -5.41 6.55 -8.29
C VAL A 256 -5.85 6.29 -9.72
N ASP A 257 -6.17 7.33 -10.49
CA ASP A 257 -6.61 7.19 -11.88
C ASP A 257 -5.54 6.46 -12.74
N MET A 258 -4.26 6.82 -12.57
CA MET A 258 -3.17 6.13 -13.26
C MET A 258 -3.06 4.66 -12.85
N ILE A 259 -3.13 4.36 -11.56
CA ILE A 259 -3.02 3.00 -11.04
C ILE A 259 -4.18 2.15 -11.55
N LEU A 260 -5.42 2.63 -11.42
CA LEU A 260 -6.61 1.91 -11.86
C LEU A 260 -6.63 1.74 -13.38
N GLY A 261 -6.24 2.76 -14.16
CA GLY A 261 -6.11 2.67 -15.60
C GLY A 261 -5.09 1.62 -16.05
N LYS A 262 -3.93 1.53 -15.36
CA LYS A 262 -2.90 0.49 -15.67
C LYS A 262 -3.39 -0.94 -15.42
N VAL A 263 -4.26 -1.14 -14.46
CA VAL A 263 -4.81 -2.48 -14.13
C VAL A 263 -6.18 -2.74 -14.79
N GLY A 264 -6.63 -1.84 -15.69
CA GLY A 264 -7.88 -2.06 -16.48
C GLY A 264 -9.17 -1.89 -15.68
N ILE A 265 -9.15 -1.13 -14.58
CA ILE A 265 -10.34 -0.87 -13.73
C ILE A 265 -10.93 0.54 -13.97
N GLY A 266 -10.55 1.25 -15.00
CA GLY A 266 -10.90 2.66 -15.19
C GLY A 266 -11.92 2.99 -16.27
N ASP A 267 -12.38 2.04 -17.08
CA ASP A 267 -13.28 2.27 -18.21
C ASP A 267 -14.69 1.71 -17.96
N LYS A 268 -15.46 2.38 -17.08
CA LYS A 268 -16.92 2.26 -17.10
C LYS A 268 -17.59 3.59 -16.75
#